data_0534aa43ddbd8683f2da0fc79ebe78b3
#
_entry.id   0534aa43ddbd8683f2da0fc79ebe78b3
#
_cell.length_a   1.000
_cell.length_b   1.000
_cell.length_c   1.000
_cell.angle_alpha   90.00
_cell.angle_beta   90.00
_cell.angle_gamma   90.00
#
_symmetry.space_group_name_H-M   'P 1'
#
loop_
_entity.id
_entity.type
_entity.pdbx_description
1 polymer ?
#
loop_
_entity_poly.entity_id
_entity_poly.type
_entity_poly.pdbx_seq_one_letter_code
_entity_poly.pdbx_strand_id
1 'polypeptide(L)'
;MKNIIYITLLLFSAAKISAQEIKLKDAIVYSDGTPIFSFAKKSMNNELYVYKLSTKEELVHLLVDTNGTEIKQDDGKKLIFEQQKVSIQSKNFRTQKWDFLIALLLEEKVIDHKGNINLDNLNRFKAKYDENDVNKTMR
;
A
#
# COMPACT_ATOMS: atom_id res chain seq x y z
N MET A 1 19.13 4.83 41.35
CA MET A 1 18.01 3.90 41.15
C MET A 1 16.85 4.50 40.39
N LYS A 2 16.49 5.76 40.61
CA LYS A 2 15.38 6.40 39.86
C LYS A 2 15.67 6.55 38.36
N ASN A 3 16.93 6.75 37.95
CA ASN A 3 17.31 6.92 36.56
C ASN A 3 17.17 5.66 35.72
N ILE A 4 17.28 4.49 36.33
CA ILE A 4 17.14 3.20 35.61
C ILE A 4 15.69 2.95 35.22
N ILE A 5 14.74 3.37 36.08
CA ILE A 5 13.31 3.22 35.83
C ILE A 5 12.85 4.07 34.67
N TYR A 6 13.40 5.30 34.53
CA TYR A 6 13.07 6.20 33.43
C TYR A 6 13.57 5.69 32.09
N ILE A 7 14.75 5.11 32.05
CA ILE A 7 15.35 4.54 30.84
C ILE A 7 14.51 3.34 30.36
N THR A 8 14.04 2.50 31.28
CA THR A 8 13.21 1.34 30.97
C THR A 8 11.86 1.79 30.39
N LEU A 9 11.27 2.86 30.92
CA LEU A 9 10.01 3.42 30.41
C LEU A 9 10.17 4.00 29.00
N LEU A 10 11.29 4.64 28.70
CA LEU A 10 11.58 5.16 27.38
C LEU A 10 11.74 4.05 26.33
N LEU A 11 12.37 2.96 26.69
CA LEU A 11 12.51 1.79 25.83
C LEU A 11 11.17 1.13 25.52
N PHE A 12 10.25 1.12 26.50
CA PHE A 12 8.92 0.57 26.32
C PHE A 12 8.06 1.44 25.41
N SER A 13 8.19 2.74 25.45
CA SER A 13 7.42 3.64 24.59
C SER A 13 7.89 3.59 23.14
N ALA A 14 9.18 3.34 22.89
CA ALA A 14 9.72 3.18 21.54
C ALA A 14 9.17 1.91 20.84
N ALA A 15 8.84 0.85 21.60
CA ALA A 15 8.33 -0.39 21.06
C ALA A 15 6.88 -0.29 20.56
N LYS A 16 6.16 0.80 20.87
CA LYS A 16 4.78 1.01 20.44
C LYS A 16 4.64 1.73 19.11
N ILE A 17 5.74 2.15 18.47
CA ILE A 17 5.73 2.81 17.17
C ILE A 17 5.76 1.76 16.05
N SER A 18 4.94 0.74 16.12
CA SER A 18 4.93 -0.29 15.10
C SER A 18 3.59 -0.38 14.40
N ALA A 19 3.66 -0.65 13.15
CA ALA A 19 2.63 -1.13 12.22
C ALA A 19 1.21 -0.63 12.45
N GLN A 20 0.74 0.20 11.55
CA GLN A 20 -0.67 0.56 11.43
C GLN A 20 -1.49 -0.69 11.13
N GLU A 21 -2.63 -0.82 11.78
CA GLU A 21 -3.61 -1.83 11.44
C GLU A 21 -4.56 -1.27 10.39
N ILE A 22 -4.50 -1.83 9.19
CA ILE A 22 -5.38 -1.43 8.08
C ILE A 22 -6.50 -2.44 7.97
N LYS A 23 -7.73 -1.94 7.97
CA LYS A 23 -8.94 -2.76 7.78
C LYS A 23 -9.79 -2.18 6.67
N LEU A 24 -10.33 -3.07 5.83
CA LEU A 24 -11.27 -2.72 4.78
C LEU A 24 -12.64 -3.25 5.17
N LYS A 25 -13.59 -2.35 5.39
CA LYS A 25 -14.93 -2.71 5.82
C LYS A 25 -15.95 -1.67 5.33
N ASP A 26 -17.06 -2.15 4.77
CA ASP A 26 -18.18 -1.29 4.38
C ASP A 26 -17.77 -0.14 3.45
N ALA A 27 -16.91 -0.44 2.47
CA ALA A 27 -16.38 0.50 1.48
C ALA A 27 -15.48 1.60 2.08
N ILE A 28 -14.99 1.38 3.30
CA ILE A 28 -14.09 2.34 3.99
C ILE A 28 -12.79 1.63 4.37
N VAL A 29 -11.68 2.32 4.17
CA VAL A 29 -10.35 1.90 4.65
C VAL A 29 -10.10 2.57 6.00
N TYR A 30 -9.89 1.75 7.02
CA TYR A 30 -9.60 2.22 8.38
C TYR A 30 -8.11 2.02 8.69
N SER A 31 -7.51 3.03 9.31
CA SER A 31 -6.18 2.93 9.89
C SER A 31 -6.30 3.09 11.40
N ASP A 32 -5.99 2.03 12.14
CA ASP A 32 -6.13 2.00 13.60
C ASP A 32 -7.52 2.47 14.07
N GLY A 33 -8.56 2.04 13.36
CA GLY A 33 -9.95 2.38 13.66
C GLY A 33 -10.44 3.73 13.13
N THR A 34 -9.58 4.51 12.47
CA THR A 34 -9.94 5.81 11.91
C THR A 34 -10.16 5.69 10.40
N PRO A 35 -11.30 6.17 9.86
CA PRO A 35 -11.51 6.18 8.41
C PRO A 35 -10.50 7.09 7.72
N ILE A 36 -9.84 6.58 6.69
CA ILE A 36 -8.85 7.38 5.93
C ILE A 36 -9.14 7.45 4.44
N PHE A 37 -9.70 6.38 3.86
CA PHE A 37 -10.05 6.32 2.44
C PHE A 37 -11.39 5.61 2.27
N SER A 38 -11.96 5.71 1.07
CA SER A 38 -13.04 4.84 0.65
C SER A 38 -12.53 3.88 -0.44
N PHE A 39 -13.25 2.79 -0.67
CA PHE A 39 -12.86 1.83 -1.70
C PHE A 39 -14.06 1.19 -2.38
N ALA A 40 -13.83 0.62 -3.56
CA ALA A 40 -14.79 -0.23 -4.26
C ALA A 40 -14.06 -1.47 -4.77
N LYS A 41 -14.66 -2.64 -4.56
CA LYS A 41 -14.17 -3.91 -5.09
C LYS A 41 -14.90 -4.22 -6.38
N LYS A 42 -14.17 -4.74 -7.38
CA LYS A 42 -14.74 -5.18 -8.64
C LYS A 42 -14.12 -6.51 -9.05
N SER A 43 -14.73 -7.16 -10.05
CA SER A 43 -14.20 -8.39 -10.64
C SER A 43 -13.97 -9.50 -9.60
N MET A 44 -14.93 -9.69 -8.71
CA MET A 44 -14.90 -10.74 -7.66
C MET A 44 -13.65 -10.63 -6.76
N ASN A 45 -13.35 -9.42 -6.32
CA ASN A 45 -12.19 -9.09 -5.46
C ASN A 45 -10.83 -9.09 -6.19
N ASN A 46 -10.82 -9.22 -7.51
CA ASN A 46 -9.59 -9.13 -8.28
C ASN A 46 -9.16 -7.70 -8.56
N GLU A 47 -10.02 -6.73 -8.28
CA GLU A 47 -9.74 -5.31 -8.44
C GLU A 47 -10.22 -4.53 -7.22
N LEU A 48 -9.42 -3.55 -6.81
CA LEU A 48 -9.75 -2.64 -5.74
C LEU A 48 -9.42 -1.22 -6.17
N TYR A 49 -10.43 -0.34 -6.14
CA TYR A 49 -10.24 1.08 -6.37
C TYR A 49 -10.22 1.80 -5.03
N VAL A 50 -9.19 2.56 -4.76
CA VAL A 50 -9.06 3.35 -3.52
C VAL A 50 -9.24 4.82 -3.84
N TYR A 51 -10.12 5.48 -3.09
CA TYR A 51 -10.48 6.87 -3.29
C TYR A 51 -10.14 7.70 -2.06
N LYS A 52 -9.88 8.97 -2.30
CA LYS A 52 -9.81 9.94 -1.21
C LYS A 52 -11.14 9.97 -0.46
N LEU A 53 -11.09 9.97 0.87
CA LEU A 53 -12.28 9.83 1.72
C LEU A 53 -13.36 10.84 1.36
N SER A 54 -14.60 10.35 1.23
CA SER A 54 -15.79 11.15 0.90
C SER A 54 -15.73 11.83 -0.46
N THR A 55 -14.90 11.32 -1.37
CA THR A 55 -14.79 11.83 -2.74
C THR A 55 -14.78 10.68 -3.73
N LYS A 56 -14.85 11.01 -5.02
CA LYS A 56 -14.65 10.05 -6.11
C LYS A 56 -13.26 10.18 -6.74
N GLU A 57 -12.36 10.89 -6.09
CA GLU A 57 -10.99 11.06 -6.56
C GLU A 57 -10.21 9.78 -6.32
N GLU A 58 -9.84 9.10 -7.40
CA GLU A 58 -9.11 7.84 -7.33
C GLU A 58 -7.66 8.10 -6.94
N LEU A 59 -7.19 7.39 -5.92
CA LEU A 59 -5.81 7.45 -5.47
C LEU A 59 -4.97 6.36 -6.13
N VAL A 60 -5.45 5.12 -6.09
CA VAL A 60 -4.75 3.99 -6.67
C VAL A 60 -5.75 2.91 -7.05
N HIS A 61 -5.47 2.25 -8.16
CA HIS A 61 -6.20 1.08 -8.63
C HIS A 61 -5.31 -0.14 -8.46
N LEU A 62 -5.76 -1.09 -7.64
CA LEU A 62 -5.05 -2.33 -7.36
C LEU A 62 -5.74 -3.47 -8.10
N LEU A 63 -4.98 -4.28 -8.82
CA LEU A 63 -5.58 -5.41 -9.53
C LEU A 63 -4.66 -6.63 -9.53
N VAL A 64 -5.28 -7.80 -9.69
CA VAL A 64 -4.55 -9.04 -9.90
C VAL A 64 -4.11 -9.08 -11.36
N ASP A 65 -2.82 -9.33 -11.58
CA ASP A 65 -2.25 -9.42 -12.90
C ASP A 65 -1.95 -10.90 -13.22
N THR A 66 -2.67 -11.45 -14.17
CA THR A 66 -2.52 -12.85 -14.58
C THR A 66 -1.47 -13.04 -15.66
N ASN A 67 -0.83 -11.97 -16.13
CA ASN A 67 0.14 -12.01 -17.25
C ASN A 67 -0.41 -12.66 -18.54
N GLY A 68 -1.74 -12.77 -18.65
CA GLY A 68 -2.35 -13.43 -19.79
C GLY A 68 -2.19 -14.94 -19.83
N THR A 69 -1.78 -15.57 -18.73
CA THR A 69 -1.62 -17.02 -18.62
C THR A 69 -2.60 -17.62 -17.63
N GLU A 70 -2.81 -18.93 -17.70
CA GLU A 70 -3.62 -19.67 -16.73
C GLU A 70 -2.79 -20.18 -15.55
N ILE A 71 -1.48 -19.92 -15.56
CA ILE A 71 -0.54 -20.40 -14.55
C ILE A 71 -0.60 -19.45 -13.35
N LYS A 72 -1.13 -19.92 -12.22
CA LYS A 72 -1.27 -19.09 -11.01
C LYS A 72 0.05 -18.62 -10.43
N GLN A 73 1.13 -19.35 -10.64
CA GLN A 73 2.46 -18.98 -10.16
C GLN A 73 3.01 -17.74 -10.87
N ASP A 74 2.50 -17.44 -12.06
CA ASP A 74 2.87 -16.23 -12.81
C ASP A 74 2.08 -15.00 -12.36
N ASP A 75 1.00 -15.18 -11.60
CA ASP A 75 0.15 -14.09 -11.19
C ASP A 75 0.92 -13.13 -10.28
N GLY A 76 0.65 -11.87 -10.45
CA GLY A 76 1.19 -10.82 -9.59
C GLY A 76 0.10 -9.85 -9.24
N LYS A 77 0.50 -8.69 -8.74
CA LYS A 77 -0.41 -7.58 -8.53
C LYS A 77 0.14 -6.32 -9.16
N LYS A 78 -0.77 -5.51 -9.63
CA LYS A 78 -0.46 -4.26 -10.32
C LYS A 78 -1.09 -3.12 -9.56
N LEU A 79 -0.33 -2.06 -9.36
CA LEU A 79 -0.77 -0.84 -8.70
C LEU A 79 -0.70 0.28 -9.74
N ILE A 80 -1.84 0.90 -10.03
CA ILE A 80 -1.95 1.94 -11.05
C ILE A 80 -2.31 3.26 -10.40
N PHE A 81 -1.45 4.24 -10.56
CA PHE A 81 -1.67 5.61 -10.12
C PHE A 81 -1.99 6.45 -11.35
N GLU A 82 -3.29 6.53 -11.69
CA GLU A 82 -3.75 7.15 -12.95
C GLU A 82 -3.33 8.61 -13.09
N GLN A 83 -3.49 9.39 -12.02
CA GLN A 83 -3.18 10.82 -12.07
C GLN A 83 -1.69 11.08 -12.23
N GLN A 84 -0.86 10.24 -11.65
CA GLN A 84 0.59 10.36 -11.74
C GLN A 84 1.17 9.64 -12.96
N LYS A 85 0.34 8.87 -13.66
CA LYS A 85 0.74 8.05 -14.82
C LYS A 85 1.86 7.07 -14.47
N VAL A 86 1.77 6.47 -13.28
CA VAL A 86 2.73 5.48 -12.78
C VAL A 86 2.02 4.15 -12.59
N SER A 87 2.66 3.08 -13.04
CA SER A 87 2.18 1.71 -12.88
C SER A 87 3.30 0.86 -12.32
N ILE A 88 2.98 0.02 -11.33
CA ILE A 88 3.93 -0.84 -10.66
C ILE A 88 3.38 -2.25 -10.69
N GLN A 89 4.19 -3.21 -11.11
CA GLN A 89 3.79 -4.61 -11.25
C GLN A 89 4.82 -5.50 -10.55
N SER A 90 4.35 -6.42 -9.71
CA SER A 90 5.24 -7.34 -9.03
C SER A 90 4.59 -8.68 -8.74
N LYS A 91 5.29 -9.76 -9.06
CA LYS A 91 4.93 -11.12 -8.66
C LYS A 91 5.09 -11.33 -7.16
N ASN A 92 5.94 -10.56 -6.51
CA ASN A 92 6.16 -10.64 -5.07
C ASN A 92 4.91 -10.22 -4.28
N PHE A 93 4.00 -9.49 -4.91
CA PHE A 93 2.74 -9.10 -4.28
C PHE A 93 1.63 -10.15 -4.45
N ARG A 94 1.88 -11.25 -5.14
CA ARG A 94 0.86 -12.27 -5.45
C ARG A 94 0.11 -12.76 -4.22
N THR A 95 0.82 -13.05 -3.13
CA THR A 95 0.24 -13.59 -1.90
C THR A 95 -0.18 -12.50 -0.93
N GLN A 96 0.04 -11.24 -1.26
CA GLN A 96 -0.27 -10.13 -0.35
C GLN A 96 -1.72 -9.68 -0.51
N LYS A 97 -2.39 -9.48 0.61
CA LYS A 97 -3.78 -8.98 0.62
C LYS A 97 -3.81 -7.48 0.33
N TRP A 98 -4.99 -7.00 -0.07
CA TRP A 98 -5.18 -5.57 -0.36
C TRP A 98 -4.85 -4.68 0.84
N ASP A 99 -5.24 -5.09 2.05
CA ASP A 99 -4.95 -4.34 3.27
C ASP A 99 -3.44 -4.21 3.49
N PHE A 100 -2.69 -5.27 3.23
CA PHE A 100 -1.23 -5.23 3.32
C PHE A 100 -0.62 -4.24 2.33
N LEU A 101 -1.09 -4.25 1.09
CA LEU A 101 -0.56 -3.33 0.06
C LEU A 101 -0.88 -1.88 0.37
N ILE A 102 -2.07 -1.59 0.90
CA ILE A 102 -2.43 -0.24 1.34
C ILE A 102 -1.54 0.17 2.51
N ALA A 103 -1.33 -0.72 3.48
CA ALA A 103 -0.44 -0.46 4.61
C ALA A 103 0.98 -0.16 4.14
N LEU A 104 1.47 -0.89 3.15
CA LEU A 104 2.80 -0.69 2.58
C LEU A 104 2.93 0.68 1.92
N LEU A 105 1.91 1.10 1.17
CA LEU A 105 1.90 2.44 0.56
C LEU A 105 1.94 3.55 1.60
N LEU A 106 1.25 3.36 2.72
CA LEU A 106 1.27 4.32 3.83
C LEU A 106 2.62 4.31 4.56
N GLU A 107 3.15 3.11 4.81
CA GLU A 107 4.42 2.95 5.52
C GLU A 107 5.59 3.57 4.74
N GLU A 108 5.61 3.39 3.43
CA GLU A 108 6.63 3.98 2.58
C GLU A 108 6.29 5.41 2.15
N LYS A 109 5.23 5.96 2.70
CA LYS A 109 4.82 7.37 2.55
C LYS A 109 4.55 7.76 1.11
N VAL A 110 4.08 6.79 0.32
CA VAL A 110 3.59 7.07 -1.04
C VAL A 110 2.28 7.83 -0.97
N ILE A 111 1.40 7.43 -0.05
CA ILE A 111 0.12 8.08 0.22
C ILE A 111 0.07 8.41 1.71
N ASP A 112 -0.38 9.62 2.08
CA ASP A 112 -0.61 9.95 3.48
C ASP A 112 -2.08 9.68 3.87
N HIS A 113 -2.41 9.83 5.15
CA HIS A 113 -3.76 9.56 5.67
C HIS A 113 -4.82 10.51 5.12
N LYS A 114 -4.43 11.63 4.51
CA LYS A 114 -5.33 12.59 3.90
C LYS A 114 -5.56 12.31 2.42
N GLY A 115 -4.88 11.32 1.86
CA GLY A 115 -4.98 10.97 0.45
C GLY A 115 -4.09 11.80 -0.46
N ASN A 116 -3.02 12.38 0.07
CA ASN A 116 -2.04 13.08 -0.73
C ASN A 116 -0.96 12.10 -1.19
N ILE A 117 -0.62 12.14 -2.47
CA ILE A 117 0.41 11.28 -3.04
C ILE A 117 1.72 12.05 -3.15
N ASN A 118 2.79 11.46 -2.62
CA ASN A 118 4.14 12.01 -2.71
C ASN A 118 4.82 11.38 -3.93
N LEU A 119 5.07 12.18 -4.95
CA LEU A 119 5.61 11.70 -6.22
C LEU A 119 7.03 11.15 -6.07
N ASP A 120 7.87 11.78 -5.27
CA ASP A 120 9.23 11.29 -5.03
C ASP A 120 9.23 9.91 -4.37
N ASN A 121 8.38 9.73 -3.37
CA ASN A 121 8.25 8.45 -2.69
C ASN A 121 7.60 7.40 -3.58
N LEU A 122 6.66 7.80 -4.45
CA LEU A 122 6.08 6.90 -5.44
C LEU A 122 7.13 6.41 -6.42
N ASN A 123 8.00 7.28 -6.90
CA ASN A 123 9.08 6.90 -7.81
C ASN A 123 10.09 5.96 -7.13
N ARG A 124 10.39 6.19 -5.86
CA ARG A 124 11.26 5.28 -5.07
C ARG A 124 10.60 3.91 -4.88
N PHE A 125 9.30 3.90 -4.60
CA PHE A 125 8.51 2.68 -4.46
C PHE A 125 8.53 1.88 -5.78
N LYS A 126 8.32 2.56 -6.89
CA LYS A 126 8.40 1.95 -8.22
C LYS A 126 9.79 1.33 -8.46
N ALA A 127 10.85 2.08 -8.19
CA ALA A 127 12.21 1.57 -8.35
C ALA A 127 12.50 0.34 -7.50
N LYS A 128 11.89 0.29 -6.31
CA LYS A 128 12.11 -0.80 -5.36
C LYS A 128 11.32 -2.07 -5.70
N TYR A 129 10.09 -1.94 -6.16
CA TYR A 129 9.17 -3.07 -6.28
C TYR A 129 8.80 -3.44 -7.72
N ASP A 130 8.86 -2.52 -8.66
CA ASP A 130 8.40 -2.78 -10.02
C ASP A 130 9.34 -3.71 -10.77
N GLU A 131 8.81 -4.82 -11.26
CA GLU A 131 9.60 -5.79 -12.03
C GLU A 131 9.98 -5.30 -13.43
N ASN A 132 9.19 -4.36 -13.95
CA ASN A 132 9.41 -3.79 -15.28
C ASN A 132 10.25 -2.53 -15.25
N ASP A 133 10.80 -2.15 -14.08
CA ASP A 133 11.64 -0.98 -13.96
C ASP A 133 12.97 -1.20 -14.66
N VAL A 134 13.30 -0.31 -15.62
CA VAL A 134 14.51 -0.41 -16.42
C VAL A 134 15.77 -0.38 -15.56
N ASN A 135 15.75 0.36 -14.47
CA ASN A 135 16.91 0.46 -13.57
C ASN A 135 17.23 -0.85 -12.87
N LYS A 136 16.24 -1.71 -12.64
CA LYS A 136 16.45 -3.03 -12.07
C LYS A 136 17.09 -3.99 -13.05
N THR A 137 16.74 -3.91 -14.32
CA THR A 137 17.24 -4.83 -15.34
C THR A 137 18.67 -4.51 -15.74
N MET A 138 19.18 -3.34 -15.43
CA MET A 138 20.54 -2.92 -15.74
C MET A 138 21.56 -3.29 -14.65
N ARG A 139 21.12 -3.94 -13.61
CA ARG A 139 22.01 -4.43 -12.54
C ARG A 139 22.41 -5.89 -12.79
#